data_f65d2945938096e5ec41ae39bba08350
#
_entry.id   f65d2945938096e5ec41ae39bba08350
#
_cell.length_a   1.000
_cell.length_b   1.000
_cell.length_c   1.000
_cell.angle_alpha   90.00
_cell.angle_beta   90.00
_cell.angle_gamma   90.00
#
_symmetry.space_group_name_H-M   'P 1'
#
loop_
_entity.id
_entity.type
_entity.pdbx_description
1 polymer ?
#
loop_
_entity_poly.entity_id
_entity_poly.type
_entity_poly.pdbx_seq_one_letter_code
_entity_poly.pdbx_strand_id
1 'polypeptide(L)'
;MRYTCTVIAVADIKAARKFYEDLFGLEVFQDYGRNIAFTCGLALQQDFDWLVNLPKEKVLKKSNNAEIVFEERDFDGFLHRLEEYPDMEYLGEVIEHSWGQRVIRFYDPDGHIIEVGEDMKMMIKRFLASGMTMEEISVKMDASVEDLTKLLDSECMAGQ
;
A
#
# COMPACT_ATOMS: atom_id res chain seq x y z
N MET A 1 25.62 0.01 -5.36
CA MET A 1 24.42 -0.83 -5.49
C MET A 1 23.21 0.08 -5.29
N ARG A 2 22.16 -0.09 -6.07
CA ARG A 2 20.91 0.69 -5.99
C ARG A 2 19.73 -0.27 -5.97
N TYR A 3 18.81 -0.09 -5.03
CA TYR A 3 17.50 -0.75 -5.08
C TYR A 3 16.71 -0.19 -6.28
N THR A 4 16.06 -1.06 -7.06
CA THR A 4 15.31 -0.64 -8.25
C THR A 4 13.82 -0.90 -8.12
N CYS A 5 13.43 -2.10 -7.75
CA CYS A 5 12.02 -2.48 -7.60
C CYS A 5 11.85 -3.76 -6.79
N THR A 6 10.62 -3.98 -6.33
CA THR A 6 10.11 -5.29 -5.91
C THR A 6 9.30 -5.88 -7.04
N VAL A 7 9.58 -7.13 -7.43
CA VAL A 7 8.84 -7.85 -8.47
C VAL A 7 7.93 -8.88 -7.82
N ILE A 8 6.63 -8.82 -8.13
CA ILE A 8 5.63 -9.78 -7.64
C ILE A 8 5.09 -10.65 -8.77
N ALA A 9 4.73 -11.88 -8.43
CA ALA A 9 4.19 -12.86 -9.39
C ALA A 9 2.71 -12.60 -9.64
N VAL A 10 2.29 -12.52 -10.91
CA VAL A 10 0.89 -12.37 -11.29
C VAL A 10 0.49 -13.42 -12.32
N ALA A 11 -0.74 -13.88 -12.27
CA ALA A 11 -1.26 -14.89 -13.21
C ALA A 11 -1.63 -14.27 -14.57
N ASP A 12 -2.24 -13.09 -14.55
CA ASP A 12 -2.63 -12.32 -15.73
C ASP A 12 -2.12 -10.89 -15.60
N ILE A 13 -1.13 -10.55 -16.43
CA ILE A 13 -0.47 -9.25 -16.40
C ILE A 13 -1.43 -8.08 -16.69
N LYS A 14 -2.43 -8.29 -17.56
CA LYS A 14 -3.38 -7.23 -17.94
C LYS A 14 -4.40 -6.99 -16.83
N ALA A 15 -4.90 -8.06 -16.23
CA ALA A 15 -5.84 -7.97 -15.10
C ALA A 15 -5.15 -7.34 -13.88
N ALA A 16 -3.92 -7.79 -13.55
CA ALA A 16 -3.15 -7.22 -12.46
C ALA A 16 -2.82 -5.75 -12.69
N ARG A 17 -2.34 -5.39 -13.90
CA ARG A 17 -2.10 -3.99 -14.27
C ARG A 17 -3.34 -3.13 -14.03
N LYS A 18 -4.49 -3.56 -14.58
CA LYS A 18 -5.75 -2.82 -14.43
C LYS A 18 -6.13 -2.64 -12.97
N PHE A 19 -5.97 -3.67 -12.12
CA PHE A 19 -6.24 -3.59 -10.69
C PHE A 19 -5.40 -2.50 -10.01
N TYR A 20 -4.09 -2.48 -10.25
CA TYR A 20 -3.19 -1.50 -9.63
C TYR A 20 -3.36 -0.08 -10.18
N GLU A 21 -3.66 0.08 -11.47
CA GLU A 21 -3.98 1.37 -12.07
C GLU A 21 -5.33 1.92 -11.55
N ASP A 22 -6.39 1.09 -11.53
CA ASP A 22 -7.73 1.54 -11.17
C ASP A 22 -7.86 1.85 -9.66
N LEU A 23 -7.35 0.96 -8.80
CA LEU A 23 -7.54 1.10 -7.36
C LEU A 23 -6.55 2.06 -6.71
N PHE A 24 -5.29 2.06 -7.16
CA PHE A 24 -4.21 2.83 -6.55
C PHE A 24 -3.67 3.97 -7.42
N GLY A 25 -4.15 4.09 -8.66
CA GLY A 25 -3.67 5.13 -9.57
C GLY A 25 -2.20 4.98 -9.95
N LEU A 26 -1.64 3.76 -9.95
CA LEU A 26 -0.23 3.56 -10.26
C LEU A 26 0.04 3.85 -11.73
N GLU A 27 1.12 4.59 -11.99
CA GLU A 27 1.56 4.94 -13.34
C GLU A 27 2.62 3.95 -13.83
N VAL A 28 2.42 3.43 -15.04
CA VAL A 28 3.39 2.54 -15.69
C VAL A 28 4.64 3.32 -16.08
N PHE A 29 5.78 2.89 -15.55
CA PHE A 29 7.10 3.37 -15.97
C PHE A 29 7.58 2.63 -17.20
N GLN A 30 7.41 1.30 -17.26
CA GLN A 30 7.89 0.47 -18.36
C GLN A 30 7.05 -0.80 -18.53
N ASP A 31 6.73 -1.13 -19.80
CA ASP A 31 5.96 -2.32 -20.17
C ASP A 31 6.81 -3.19 -21.12
N TYR A 32 7.13 -4.40 -20.69
CA TYR A 32 7.82 -5.43 -21.48
C TYR A 32 6.92 -6.63 -21.82
N GLY A 33 5.61 -6.44 -21.81
CA GLY A 33 4.62 -7.48 -22.10
C GLY A 33 4.36 -8.38 -20.90
N ARG A 34 5.30 -9.25 -20.51
CA ARG A 34 5.16 -10.12 -19.32
C ARG A 34 5.62 -9.47 -18.02
N ASN A 35 6.30 -8.34 -18.11
CA ASN A 35 6.78 -7.55 -16.98
C ASN A 35 6.33 -6.11 -17.15
N ILE A 36 5.69 -5.57 -16.12
CA ILE A 36 5.26 -4.17 -16.06
C ILE A 36 5.83 -3.57 -14.78
N ALA A 37 6.63 -2.51 -14.91
CA ALA A 37 7.15 -1.75 -13.80
C ALA A 37 6.37 -0.44 -13.64
N PHE A 38 6.00 -0.10 -12.41
CA PHE A 38 5.39 1.17 -12.03
C PHE A 38 6.44 2.16 -11.54
N THR A 39 6.12 3.44 -11.63
CA THR A 39 6.99 4.55 -11.18
C THR A 39 7.36 4.45 -9.69
N CYS A 40 6.49 3.87 -8.86
CA CYS A 40 6.71 3.69 -7.41
C CYS A 40 7.72 2.59 -7.05
N GLY A 41 8.22 1.81 -8.02
CA GLY A 41 9.17 0.71 -7.77
C GLY A 41 8.51 -0.64 -7.49
N LEU A 42 7.21 -0.79 -7.69
CA LEU A 42 6.53 -2.08 -7.80
C LEU A 42 6.60 -2.57 -9.23
N ALA A 43 6.82 -3.87 -9.44
CA ALA A 43 6.76 -4.48 -10.77
C ALA A 43 5.95 -5.79 -10.73
N LEU A 44 5.17 -6.01 -11.77
CA LEU A 44 4.37 -7.21 -11.98
C LEU A 44 5.09 -8.14 -12.95
N GLN A 45 5.07 -9.44 -12.69
CA GLN A 45 5.68 -10.44 -13.56
C GLN A 45 4.74 -11.62 -13.80
N GLN A 46 4.30 -11.78 -15.04
CA GLN A 46 3.66 -13.00 -15.50
C GLN A 46 4.72 -14.07 -15.79
N ASP A 47 4.39 -15.35 -15.58
CA ASP A 47 5.35 -16.47 -15.70
C ASP A 47 6.59 -16.27 -14.78
N PHE A 48 6.33 -15.91 -13.52
CA PHE A 48 7.38 -15.61 -12.55
C PHE A 48 8.32 -16.79 -12.30
N ASP A 49 7.80 -18.01 -12.35
CA ASP A 49 8.56 -19.26 -12.26
C ASP A 49 9.68 -19.32 -13.32
N TRP A 50 9.35 -18.92 -14.56
CA TRP A 50 10.35 -18.79 -15.62
C TRP A 50 11.40 -17.74 -15.30
N LEU A 51 11.00 -16.56 -14.81
CA LEU A 51 11.94 -15.47 -14.50
C LEU A 51 12.99 -15.88 -13.45
N VAL A 52 12.56 -16.55 -12.39
CA VAL A 52 13.44 -16.92 -11.27
C VAL A 52 14.01 -18.33 -11.37
N ASN A 53 13.69 -19.05 -12.47
CA ASN A 53 14.12 -20.43 -12.73
C ASN A 53 13.74 -21.39 -11.59
N LEU A 54 12.48 -21.34 -11.14
CA LEU A 54 11.91 -22.24 -10.14
C LEU A 54 10.79 -23.09 -10.76
N PRO A 55 10.52 -24.30 -10.23
CA PRO A 55 9.33 -25.04 -10.57
C PRO A 55 8.07 -24.22 -10.23
N LYS A 56 7.04 -24.28 -11.11
CA LYS A 56 5.81 -23.48 -10.99
C LYS A 56 5.11 -23.66 -9.64
N GLU A 57 5.12 -24.87 -9.09
CA GLU A 57 4.53 -25.21 -7.79
C GLU A 57 5.27 -24.59 -6.59
N LYS A 58 6.45 -24.00 -6.82
CA LYS A 58 7.20 -23.24 -5.78
C LYS A 58 6.84 -21.76 -5.72
N VAL A 59 6.09 -21.26 -6.72
CA VAL A 59 5.54 -19.91 -6.70
C VAL A 59 4.21 -19.95 -5.95
N LEU A 60 4.25 -19.62 -4.68
CA LEU A 60 3.11 -19.81 -3.76
C LEU A 60 2.22 -18.56 -3.76
N LYS A 61 0.92 -18.76 -4.01
CA LYS A 61 -0.10 -17.76 -3.68
C LYS A 61 -0.30 -17.70 -2.16
N LYS A 62 -0.64 -16.52 -1.65
CA LYS A 62 -0.89 -16.30 -0.22
C LYS A 62 0.23 -16.84 0.67
N SER A 63 1.48 -16.58 0.28
CA SER A 63 2.64 -16.94 1.11
C SER A 63 2.65 -16.21 2.45
N ASN A 64 1.97 -15.04 2.55
CA ASN A 64 1.71 -14.28 3.78
C ASN A 64 2.99 -13.89 4.54
N ASN A 65 4.09 -13.68 3.83
CA ASN A 65 5.39 -13.33 4.41
C ASN A 65 5.89 -11.93 4.00
N ALA A 66 5.05 -11.18 3.28
CA ALA A 66 5.30 -9.79 2.88
C ALA A 66 3.97 -9.09 2.65
N GLU A 67 3.97 -7.78 2.76
CA GLU A 67 2.85 -6.92 2.37
C GLU A 67 3.34 -5.75 1.51
N ILE A 68 2.44 -5.26 0.65
CA ILE A 68 2.63 -4.05 -0.14
C ILE A 68 1.83 -2.95 0.56
N VAL A 69 2.52 -1.92 1.03
CA VAL A 69 1.92 -0.88 1.88
C VAL A 69 1.70 0.38 1.07
N PHE A 70 0.48 0.92 1.14
CA PHE A 70 0.09 2.22 0.61
C PHE A 70 -0.40 3.12 1.75
N GLU A 71 -0.18 4.42 1.63
CA GLU A 71 -0.81 5.44 2.47
C GLU A 71 -1.86 6.20 1.67
N GLU A 72 -3.03 6.41 2.28
CA GLU A 72 -4.15 7.11 1.65
C GLU A 72 -4.57 8.32 2.50
N ARG A 73 -4.68 9.48 1.87
CA ARG A 73 -5.07 10.73 2.52
C ARG A 73 -6.56 10.81 2.80
N ASP A 74 -7.35 10.34 1.86
CA ASP A 74 -8.80 10.19 2.01
C ASP A 74 -9.14 8.74 2.32
N PHE A 75 -8.73 8.29 3.52
CA PHE A 75 -8.91 6.91 3.95
C PHE A 75 -10.37 6.48 3.94
N ASP A 76 -11.29 7.36 4.36
CA ASP A 76 -12.72 7.06 4.35
C ASP A 76 -13.27 6.96 2.92
N GLY A 77 -12.84 7.85 2.01
CA GLY A 77 -13.15 7.76 0.58
C GLY A 77 -12.57 6.51 -0.06
N PHE A 78 -11.39 6.05 0.37
CA PHE A 78 -10.82 4.79 -0.10
C PHE A 78 -11.67 3.59 0.33
N LEU A 79 -12.14 3.55 1.58
CA LEU A 79 -13.03 2.49 2.05
C LEU A 79 -14.32 2.43 1.22
N HIS A 80 -14.90 3.58 0.83
CA HIS A 80 -16.04 3.61 -0.08
C HIS A 80 -15.70 3.08 -1.49
N ARG A 81 -14.49 3.38 -2.02
CA ARG A 81 -14.05 2.80 -3.31
C ARG A 81 -13.93 1.28 -3.25
N LEU A 82 -13.53 0.71 -2.11
CA LEU A 82 -13.46 -0.76 -1.95
C LEU A 82 -14.82 -1.44 -2.07
N GLU A 83 -15.94 -0.74 -1.83
CA GLU A 83 -17.28 -1.29 -2.00
C GLU A 83 -17.59 -1.62 -3.48
N GLU A 84 -16.87 -1.01 -4.43
CA GLU A 84 -16.95 -1.32 -5.86
C GLU A 84 -16.29 -2.65 -6.25
N TYR A 85 -15.58 -3.28 -5.28
CA TYR A 85 -14.85 -4.54 -5.45
C TYR A 85 -15.45 -5.64 -4.57
N PRO A 86 -16.65 -6.17 -4.89
CA PRO A 86 -17.40 -7.09 -4.02
C PRO A 86 -16.69 -8.43 -3.79
N ASP A 87 -15.80 -8.83 -4.69
CA ASP A 87 -15.03 -10.08 -4.60
C ASP A 87 -13.69 -9.91 -3.85
N MET A 88 -13.45 -8.73 -3.24
CA MET A 88 -12.24 -8.48 -2.47
C MET A 88 -12.18 -9.38 -1.24
N GLU A 89 -11.08 -10.11 -1.08
CA GLU A 89 -10.84 -10.94 0.10
C GLU A 89 -10.10 -10.17 1.18
N TYR A 90 -10.81 -9.74 2.20
CA TYR A 90 -10.22 -8.99 3.33
C TYR A 90 -9.53 -9.92 4.34
N LEU A 91 -8.45 -9.44 4.96
CA LEU A 91 -7.77 -10.11 6.08
C LEU A 91 -8.40 -9.74 7.45
N GLY A 92 -9.45 -8.98 7.45
CA GLY A 92 -10.18 -8.53 8.62
C GLY A 92 -10.85 -7.18 8.38
N GLU A 93 -11.41 -6.61 9.43
CA GLU A 93 -12.01 -5.28 9.41
C GLU A 93 -10.91 -4.20 9.51
N VAL A 94 -11.30 -2.94 9.32
CA VAL A 94 -10.43 -1.79 9.63
C VAL A 94 -9.99 -1.87 11.08
N ILE A 95 -8.69 -1.78 11.32
CA ILE A 95 -8.12 -1.69 12.66
C ILE A 95 -7.46 -0.34 12.88
N GLU A 96 -7.50 0.16 14.12
CA GLU A 96 -6.69 1.29 14.56
C GLU A 96 -5.54 0.76 15.42
N HIS A 97 -4.31 1.00 14.99
CA HIS A 97 -3.12 0.65 15.75
C HIS A 97 -3.00 1.49 17.03
N SER A 98 -2.18 1.05 18.00
CA SER A 98 -1.98 1.76 19.27
C SER A 98 -1.51 3.21 19.11
N TRP A 99 -0.76 3.50 18.05
CA TRP A 99 -0.34 4.86 17.69
C TRP A 99 -1.42 5.65 16.96
N GLY A 100 -2.57 5.02 16.63
CA GLY A 100 -3.76 5.68 16.10
C GLY A 100 -3.95 5.63 14.60
N GLN A 101 -3.03 5.03 13.84
CA GLN A 101 -3.21 4.84 12.41
C GLN A 101 -4.28 3.79 12.12
N ARG A 102 -5.26 4.14 11.30
CA ARG A 102 -6.24 3.20 10.78
C ARG A 102 -5.66 2.51 9.55
N VAL A 103 -5.86 1.20 9.46
CA VAL A 103 -5.43 0.39 8.32
C VAL A 103 -6.49 -0.61 7.92
N ILE A 104 -6.53 -0.96 6.63
CA ILE A 104 -7.27 -2.09 6.07
C ILE A 104 -6.33 -3.00 5.31
N ARG A 105 -6.52 -4.32 5.42
CA ARG A 105 -5.73 -5.32 4.71
C ARG A 105 -6.61 -6.24 3.90
N PHE A 106 -6.16 -6.54 2.69
CA PHE A 106 -6.85 -7.46 1.77
C PHE A 106 -5.84 -8.11 0.81
N TYR A 107 -6.28 -9.13 0.09
CA TYR A 107 -5.47 -9.72 -0.97
C TYR A 107 -5.73 -9.03 -2.30
N ASP A 108 -4.66 -8.84 -3.08
CA ASP A 108 -4.80 -8.58 -4.51
C ASP A 108 -5.31 -9.84 -5.24
N PRO A 109 -5.66 -9.79 -6.54
CA PRO A 109 -6.17 -10.94 -7.28
C PRO A 109 -5.23 -12.15 -7.32
N ASP A 110 -3.94 -11.94 -7.08
CA ASP A 110 -2.92 -12.98 -7.07
C ASP A 110 -2.53 -13.49 -5.68
N GLY A 111 -3.11 -12.91 -4.63
CA GLY A 111 -2.93 -13.33 -3.24
C GLY A 111 -1.74 -12.67 -2.53
N HIS A 112 -1.31 -11.49 -2.97
CA HIS A 112 -0.38 -10.67 -2.21
C HIS A 112 -1.16 -9.85 -1.19
N ILE A 113 -0.62 -9.71 0.02
CA ILE A 113 -1.20 -8.85 1.04
C ILE A 113 -0.97 -7.40 0.64
N ILE A 114 -2.07 -6.66 0.59
CA ILE A 114 -2.08 -5.20 0.49
C ILE A 114 -2.47 -4.63 1.84
N GLU A 115 -1.71 -3.69 2.34
CA GLU A 115 -2.10 -2.80 3.42
C GLU A 115 -2.35 -1.40 2.86
N VAL A 116 -3.48 -0.81 3.22
CA VAL A 116 -3.70 0.63 3.01
C VAL A 116 -3.87 1.27 4.38
N GLY A 117 -2.96 2.16 4.71
CA GLY A 117 -2.96 2.93 5.95
C GLY A 117 -3.44 4.37 5.74
N GLU A 118 -4.06 4.93 6.78
CA GLU A 118 -4.32 6.37 6.84
C GLU A 118 -2.98 7.12 6.78
N ASP A 119 -2.86 8.11 5.90
CA ASP A 119 -1.68 8.99 5.81
C ASP A 119 -1.38 9.61 7.17
N MET A 120 -0.12 9.52 7.62
CA MET A 120 0.29 9.93 8.97
C MET A 120 0.01 11.40 9.24
N LYS A 121 0.14 12.26 8.25
CA LYS A 121 -0.19 13.68 8.36
C LYS A 121 -1.69 13.92 8.56
N MET A 122 -2.52 13.13 7.86
CA MET A 122 -3.97 13.19 8.02
C MET A 122 -4.40 12.64 9.37
N MET A 123 -3.76 11.61 9.87
CA MET A 123 -3.97 11.09 11.21
C MET A 123 -3.69 12.15 12.28
N ILE A 124 -2.55 12.87 12.20
CA ILE A 124 -2.24 13.97 13.13
C ILE A 124 -3.32 15.05 13.07
N LYS A 125 -3.73 15.45 11.87
CA LYS A 125 -4.82 16.43 11.69
C LYS A 125 -6.13 15.96 12.31
N ARG A 126 -6.45 14.67 12.18
CA ARG A 126 -7.64 14.07 12.80
C ARG A 126 -7.57 14.16 14.32
N PHE A 127 -6.42 13.89 14.94
CA PHE A 127 -6.23 14.02 16.39
C PHE A 127 -6.34 15.47 16.84
N LEU A 128 -5.71 16.41 16.16
CA LEU A 128 -5.85 17.85 16.46
C LEU A 128 -7.31 18.30 16.36
N ALA A 129 -8.03 17.86 15.34
CA ALA A 129 -9.46 18.17 15.18
C ALA A 129 -10.33 17.54 16.29
N SER A 130 -9.90 16.43 16.90
CA SER A 130 -10.59 15.81 18.06
C SER A 130 -10.28 16.53 19.39
N GLY A 131 -9.40 17.55 19.39
CA GLY A 131 -9.04 18.34 20.55
C GLY A 131 -7.78 17.87 21.29
N MET A 132 -7.04 16.91 20.77
CA MET A 132 -5.74 16.51 21.33
C MET A 132 -4.69 17.60 21.09
N THR A 133 -3.80 17.79 22.08
CA THR A 133 -2.62 18.64 21.91
C THR A 133 -1.50 17.92 21.19
N MET A 134 -0.51 18.67 20.66
CA MET A 134 0.67 18.06 20.02
C MET A 134 1.48 17.20 21.00
N GLU A 135 1.51 17.56 22.27
CA GLU A 135 2.18 16.81 23.33
C GLU A 135 1.47 15.45 23.57
N GLU A 136 0.15 15.45 23.60
CA GLU A 136 -0.65 14.20 23.73
C GLU A 136 -0.47 13.29 22.51
N ILE A 137 -0.43 13.87 21.31
CA ILE A 137 -0.17 13.15 20.05
C ILE A 137 1.26 12.58 20.05
N SER A 138 2.25 13.36 20.51
CA SER A 138 3.64 12.93 20.65
C SER A 138 3.77 11.69 21.53
N VAL A 139 3.08 11.66 22.67
CA VAL A 139 3.05 10.49 23.56
C VAL A 139 2.37 9.29 22.88
N LYS A 140 1.23 9.53 22.22
CA LYS A 140 0.45 8.45 21.56
C LYS A 140 1.22 7.82 20.41
N MET A 141 1.95 8.62 19.64
CA MET A 141 2.69 8.17 18.45
C MET A 141 4.14 7.75 18.76
N ASP A 142 4.60 7.91 20.00
CA ASP A 142 6.01 7.72 20.40
C ASP A 142 6.98 8.48 19.48
N ALA A 143 6.66 9.73 19.17
CA ALA A 143 7.42 10.58 18.27
C ALA A 143 7.57 11.99 18.86
N SER A 144 8.69 12.67 18.59
CA SER A 144 8.90 14.02 19.12
C SER A 144 7.92 15.05 18.51
N VAL A 145 7.51 16.06 19.28
CA VAL A 145 6.70 17.18 18.78
C VAL A 145 7.37 17.86 17.58
N GLU A 146 8.71 17.93 17.59
CA GLU A 146 9.49 18.51 16.48
C GLU A 146 9.32 17.69 15.19
N ASP A 147 9.40 16.35 15.27
CA ASP A 147 9.24 15.49 14.12
C ASP A 147 7.80 15.49 13.59
N LEU A 148 6.81 15.49 14.48
CA LEU A 148 5.40 15.64 14.11
C LEU A 148 5.12 16.97 13.41
N THR A 149 5.73 18.05 13.89
CA THR A 149 5.62 19.38 13.28
C THR A 149 6.26 19.38 11.89
N LYS A 150 7.48 18.82 11.76
CA LYS A 150 8.14 18.67 10.45
C LYS A 150 7.28 17.84 9.48
N LEU A 151 6.65 16.77 9.96
CA LEU A 151 5.76 15.96 9.15
C LEU A 151 4.54 16.76 8.66
N LEU A 152 3.93 17.58 9.53
CA LEU A 152 2.83 18.46 9.15
C LEU A 152 3.24 19.52 8.13
N ASP A 153 4.43 20.09 8.28
CA ASP A 153 4.96 21.16 7.43
C ASP A 153 5.56 20.62 6.10
N SER A 154 5.92 19.34 6.06
CA SER A 154 6.45 18.74 4.83
C SER A 154 5.45 18.94 3.70
N GLU A 155 5.88 19.58 2.61
CA GLU A 155 5.13 19.49 1.35
C GLU A 155 5.06 18.01 0.97
N CYS A 156 3.87 17.56 0.63
CA CYS A 156 3.67 16.20 0.22
C CYS A 156 4.64 15.85 -0.91
N MET A 157 5.51 14.90 -0.67
CA MET A 157 6.23 14.24 -1.76
C MET A 157 5.19 13.47 -2.57
N ALA A 158 4.44 14.21 -3.42
CA ALA A 158 3.66 13.63 -4.49
C ALA A 158 4.64 12.82 -5.33
N GLY A 159 4.36 11.52 -5.51
CA GLY A 159 5.23 10.51 -6.06
C GLY A 159 6.19 10.99 -7.16
N GLN A 160 7.47 10.82 -6.91
CA GLN A 160 8.49 10.75 -7.98
C GLN A 160 8.64 9.30 -8.41
#